data_a9b6a6ec66d62322bca8a8a666b1ae1d
#
_entry.id   a9b6a6ec66d62322bca8a8a666b1ae1d
#
_cell.length_a   1.000
_cell.length_b   1.000
_cell.length_c   1.000
_cell.angle_alpha   90.00
_cell.angle_beta   90.00
_cell.angle_gamma   90.00
#
_symmetry.space_group_name_H-M   'P 1'
#
loop_
_entity.id
_entity.type
_entity.pdbx_description
1 polymer ?
#
loop_
_entity_poly.entity_id
_entity_poly.type
_entity_poly.pdbx_seq_one_letter_code
_entity_poly.pdbx_strand_id
1 'polypeptide(L)'
;MSDEPLVLGIETSCDETGIGIVRGTTLLVDAIASSVEEHARFGGVVPEVASRAHLEAMVPTIQRACETAGVALTDLDGIAVTSGPGLAGALMVGVASAKALALSLGLPLYGVNHLASHVAVDIVEHGPLPEPTMALLVSGGHSSLLLVPDVTSDVRPLGSTIDDAAGEAFDKVARVLGLPFPGGPHIDRAARDGQITIDFPRGLTAGRDMERHRFDFSFSGLKTAVTRWVTAEREAGRGIPVADVAASFQEAVTDVLTRKAIDACR
;
A
#
# COMPACT_ATOMS: atom_id res chain seq x y z
N MET A 1 -27.19 -20.46 13.24
CA MET A 1 -26.54 -19.19 12.80
C MET A 1 -25.31 -19.06 13.68
N SER A 2 -24.15 -18.76 13.13
CA SER A 2 -22.93 -18.55 13.96
C SER A 2 -23.14 -17.31 14.81
N ASP A 3 -22.73 -17.37 16.07
CA ASP A 3 -22.82 -16.26 17.06
C ASP A 3 -21.74 -15.17 16.78
N GLU A 4 -21.03 -15.29 15.67
CA GLU A 4 -19.94 -14.40 15.29
C GLU A 4 -20.47 -13.15 14.58
N PRO A 5 -19.96 -11.95 14.92
CA PRO A 5 -20.45 -10.69 14.37
C PRO A 5 -20.20 -10.57 12.86
N LEU A 6 -21.17 -10.00 12.17
CA LEU A 6 -21.11 -9.65 10.75
C LEU A 6 -20.77 -8.18 10.60
N VAL A 7 -19.59 -7.88 10.06
CA VAL A 7 -19.07 -6.51 9.97
C VAL A 7 -18.81 -6.14 8.52
N LEU A 8 -19.27 -4.95 8.12
CA LEU A 8 -18.93 -4.33 6.84
C LEU A 8 -17.78 -3.33 7.03
N GLY A 9 -16.70 -3.52 6.29
CA GLY A 9 -15.54 -2.62 6.24
C GLY A 9 -15.54 -1.74 5.01
N ILE A 10 -15.17 -0.46 5.19
CA ILE A 10 -15.03 0.54 4.11
C ILE A 10 -13.59 1.04 4.08
N GLU A 11 -12.93 0.90 2.94
CA GLU A 11 -11.57 1.36 2.68
C GLU A 11 -11.56 2.37 1.52
N THR A 12 -11.07 3.59 1.76
CA THR A 12 -10.96 4.65 0.76
C THR A 12 -9.71 5.51 0.97
N SER A 13 -8.62 4.93 1.45
CA SER A 13 -7.44 5.72 1.83
C SER A 13 -6.65 6.29 0.65
N CYS A 14 -6.78 5.71 -0.54
CA CYS A 14 -6.00 6.12 -1.73
C CYS A 14 -6.87 6.21 -2.99
N ASP A 15 -6.80 5.26 -3.91
CA ASP A 15 -7.42 5.30 -5.24
C ASP A 15 -8.40 4.14 -5.49
N GLU A 16 -8.58 3.27 -4.51
CA GLU A 16 -9.52 2.16 -4.57
C GLU A 16 -10.62 2.31 -3.52
N THR A 17 -11.87 2.05 -3.93
CA THR A 17 -13.00 1.91 -3.02
C THR A 17 -13.16 0.43 -2.70
N GLY A 18 -12.71 0.03 -1.52
CA GLY A 18 -12.83 -1.35 -1.02
C GLY A 18 -14.01 -1.50 -0.06
N ILE A 19 -14.83 -2.53 -0.27
CA ILE A 19 -15.91 -2.94 0.63
C ILE A 19 -15.73 -4.41 0.96
N GLY A 20 -15.35 -4.69 2.21
CA GLY A 20 -15.24 -6.05 2.73
C GLY A 20 -16.40 -6.39 3.65
N ILE A 21 -16.87 -7.64 3.62
CA ILE A 21 -17.82 -8.16 4.63
C ILE A 21 -17.22 -9.41 5.23
N VAL A 22 -17.09 -9.41 6.56
CA VAL A 22 -16.55 -10.53 7.32
C VAL A 22 -17.53 -11.02 8.37
N ARG A 23 -17.51 -12.33 8.64
CA ARG A 23 -18.19 -12.95 9.79
C ARG A 23 -17.12 -13.52 10.72
N GLY A 24 -16.94 -12.89 11.87
CA GLY A 24 -15.78 -13.16 12.72
C GLY A 24 -14.49 -12.95 11.93
N THR A 25 -13.70 -14.01 11.72
CA THR A 25 -12.48 -13.99 10.89
C THR A 25 -12.67 -14.55 9.48
N THR A 26 -13.90 -14.88 9.08
CA THR A 26 -14.19 -15.43 7.76
C THR A 26 -14.56 -14.31 6.79
N LEU A 27 -13.79 -14.16 5.72
CA LEU A 27 -14.11 -13.24 4.62
C LEU A 27 -15.26 -13.80 3.79
N LEU A 28 -16.36 -13.04 3.69
CA LEU A 28 -17.51 -13.38 2.84
C LEU A 28 -17.40 -12.76 1.46
N VAL A 29 -16.87 -11.54 1.38
CA VAL A 29 -16.66 -10.80 0.13
C VAL A 29 -15.60 -9.74 0.29
N ASP A 30 -14.84 -9.53 -0.79
CA ASP A 30 -13.98 -8.38 -1.04
C ASP A 30 -14.39 -7.76 -2.39
N ALA A 31 -15.04 -6.60 -2.33
CA ALA A 31 -15.54 -5.89 -3.49
C ALA A 31 -14.75 -4.60 -3.70
N ILE A 32 -14.03 -4.50 -4.83
CA ILE A 32 -13.16 -3.37 -5.14
C ILE A 32 -13.67 -2.63 -6.37
N ALA A 33 -13.70 -1.30 -6.31
CA ALA A 33 -13.82 -0.41 -7.45
C ALA A 33 -12.55 0.44 -7.53
N SER A 34 -11.76 0.26 -8.61
CA SER A 34 -10.48 0.95 -8.80
C SER A 34 -10.64 2.16 -9.72
N SER A 35 -9.99 3.27 -9.37
CA SER A 35 -9.84 4.46 -10.21
C SER A 35 -8.45 4.60 -10.84
N VAL A 36 -7.64 3.54 -10.85
CA VAL A 36 -6.27 3.54 -11.37
C VAL A 36 -6.19 4.01 -12.82
N GLU A 37 -7.15 3.62 -13.67
CA GLU A 37 -7.20 4.06 -15.08
C GLU A 37 -7.39 5.58 -15.22
N GLU A 38 -8.17 6.19 -14.33
CA GLU A 38 -8.38 7.64 -14.30
C GLU A 38 -7.11 8.39 -13.90
N HIS A 39 -6.30 7.78 -13.06
CA HIS A 39 -5.03 8.33 -12.59
C HIS A 39 -3.86 8.10 -13.57
N ALA A 40 -3.94 7.09 -14.43
CA ALA A 40 -2.86 6.71 -15.36
C ALA A 40 -2.41 7.89 -16.24
N ARG A 41 -3.36 8.73 -16.70
CA ARG A 41 -3.07 9.93 -17.52
C ARG A 41 -2.25 11.00 -16.79
N PHE A 42 -2.27 10.99 -15.44
CA PHE A 42 -1.50 11.93 -14.62
C PHE A 42 -0.17 11.33 -14.15
N GLY A 43 0.01 10.01 -14.33
CA GLY A 43 1.20 9.28 -13.92
C GLY A 43 1.35 9.14 -12.41
N GLY A 44 0.25 9.14 -11.67
CA GLY A 44 0.16 8.98 -10.22
C GLY A 44 -1.18 9.42 -9.68
N VAL A 45 -1.47 9.12 -8.42
CA VAL A 45 -2.76 9.41 -7.79
C VAL A 45 -2.96 10.91 -7.59
N VAL A 46 -4.12 11.41 -8.05
CA VAL A 46 -4.55 12.80 -7.87
C VAL A 46 -5.65 12.83 -6.80
N PRO A 47 -5.44 13.46 -5.63
CA PRO A 47 -6.37 13.36 -4.48
C PRO A 47 -7.81 13.79 -4.79
N GLU A 48 -7.99 14.83 -5.59
CA GLU A 48 -9.33 15.30 -5.97
C GLU A 48 -10.06 14.29 -6.88
N VAL A 49 -9.35 13.68 -7.83
CA VAL A 49 -9.91 12.64 -8.71
C VAL A 49 -10.31 11.43 -7.87
N ALA A 50 -9.44 10.97 -6.97
CA ALA A 50 -9.73 9.86 -6.07
C ALA A 50 -10.98 10.13 -5.22
N SER A 51 -11.10 11.32 -4.61
CA SER A 51 -12.26 11.66 -3.78
C SER A 51 -13.58 11.62 -4.56
N ARG A 52 -13.59 12.09 -5.81
CA ARG A 52 -14.77 12.03 -6.69
C ARG A 52 -15.12 10.60 -7.09
N ALA A 53 -14.11 9.81 -7.46
CA ALA A 53 -14.30 8.39 -7.81
C ALA A 53 -14.91 7.60 -6.64
N HIS A 54 -14.44 7.84 -5.40
CA HIS A 54 -15.03 7.22 -4.21
C HIS A 54 -16.51 7.57 -4.02
N LEU A 55 -16.92 8.82 -4.26
CA LEU A 55 -18.32 9.23 -4.17
C LEU A 55 -19.19 8.46 -5.16
N GLU A 56 -18.73 8.28 -6.39
CA GLU A 56 -19.46 7.57 -7.44
C GLU A 56 -19.49 6.06 -7.20
N ALA A 57 -18.38 5.48 -6.71
CA ALA A 57 -18.22 4.05 -6.51
C ALA A 57 -18.85 3.51 -5.22
N MET A 58 -19.01 4.34 -4.18
CA MET A 58 -19.39 3.90 -2.83
C MET A 58 -20.67 3.07 -2.81
N VAL A 59 -21.77 3.62 -3.27
CA VAL A 59 -23.08 2.93 -3.21
C VAL A 59 -23.12 1.68 -4.09
N PRO A 60 -22.68 1.71 -5.37
CA PRO A 60 -22.63 0.52 -6.19
C PRO A 60 -21.76 -0.60 -5.62
N THR A 61 -20.62 -0.25 -5.00
CA THR A 61 -19.71 -1.25 -4.43
C THR A 61 -20.30 -1.89 -3.16
N ILE A 62 -20.95 -1.11 -2.29
CA ILE A 62 -21.69 -1.66 -1.14
C ILE A 62 -22.80 -2.60 -1.59
N GLN A 63 -23.61 -2.22 -2.58
CA GLN A 63 -24.67 -3.05 -3.12
C GLN A 63 -24.13 -4.38 -3.65
N ARG A 64 -23.10 -4.33 -4.49
CA ARG A 64 -22.44 -5.51 -5.03
C ARG A 64 -21.87 -6.41 -3.93
N ALA A 65 -21.25 -5.83 -2.88
CA ALA A 65 -20.73 -6.59 -1.75
C ALA A 65 -21.84 -7.34 -1.02
N CYS A 66 -22.95 -6.68 -0.70
CA CYS A 66 -24.10 -7.29 -0.04
C CYS A 66 -24.73 -8.41 -0.89
N GLU A 67 -24.93 -8.17 -2.19
CA GLU A 67 -25.44 -9.17 -3.13
C GLU A 67 -24.54 -10.40 -3.22
N THR A 68 -23.22 -10.19 -3.34
CA THR A 68 -22.24 -11.28 -3.43
C THR A 68 -22.16 -12.10 -2.15
N ALA A 69 -22.21 -11.44 -0.99
CA ALA A 69 -22.21 -12.11 0.32
C ALA A 69 -23.56 -12.74 0.67
N GLY A 70 -24.64 -12.40 -0.05
CA GLY A 70 -25.98 -12.87 0.25
C GLY A 70 -26.53 -12.32 1.57
N VAL A 71 -26.17 -11.08 1.95
CA VAL A 71 -26.57 -10.42 3.20
C VAL A 71 -27.27 -9.09 2.93
N ALA A 72 -28.20 -8.69 3.78
CA ALA A 72 -28.78 -7.36 3.77
C ALA A 72 -28.02 -6.43 4.73
N LEU A 73 -28.09 -5.11 4.51
CA LEU A 73 -27.50 -4.12 5.43
C LEU A 73 -28.08 -4.22 6.86
N THR A 74 -29.32 -4.70 6.98
CA THR A 74 -29.99 -4.93 8.27
C THR A 74 -29.49 -6.14 9.03
N ASP A 75 -28.70 -7.02 8.40
CA ASP A 75 -28.12 -8.21 9.02
C ASP A 75 -26.76 -7.91 9.67
N LEU A 76 -26.21 -6.71 9.44
CA LEU A 76 -24.91 -6.30 9.95
C LEU A 76 -24.97 -6.02 11.46
N ASP A 77 -23.89 -6.35 12.15
CA ASP A 77 -23.67 -6.07 13.59
C ASP A 77 -22.78 -4.85 13.82
N GLY A 78 -22.05 -4.39 12.81
CA GLY A 78 -21.17 -3.25 12.91
C GLY A 78 -20.62 -2.74 11.57
N ILE A 79 -20.14 -1.48 11.59
CA ILE A 79 -19.48 -0.85 10.47
C ILE A 79 -18.05 -0.51 10.89
N ALA A 80 -17.07 -0.90 10.08
CA ALA A 80 -15.68 -0.50 10.20
C ALA A 80 -15.30 0.44 9.05
N VAL A 81 -14.39 1.40 9.30
CA VAL A 81 -13.92 2.28 8.23
C VAL A 81 -12.46 2.69 8.48
N THR A 82 -11.68 2.73 7.43
CA THR A 82 -10.33 3.29 7.51
C THR A 82 -10.40 4.78 7.84
N SER A 83 -9.82 5.14 8.98
CA SER A 83 -9.79 6.52 9.50
C SER A 83 -8.46 7.24 9.25
N GLY A 84 -7.45 6.51 8.76
CA GLY A 84 -6.09 6.99 8.44
C GLY A 84 -5.02 5.92 8.69
N PRO A 85 -3.78 6.20 8.20
CA PRO A 85 -3.39 7.27 7.30
C PRO A 85 -3.96 7.10 5.88
N GLY A 86 -3.92 8.20 5.08
CA GLY A 86 -4.39 8.21 3.69
C GLY A 86 -4.64 9.62 3.17
N LEU A 87 -5.12 9.73 1.95
CA LEU A 87 -5.49 11.00 1.33
C LEU A 87 -6.72 11.59 2.05
N ALA A 88 -6.59 12.78 2.63
CA ALA A 88 -7.61 13.38 3.49
C ALA A 88 -9.00 13.44 2.83
N GLY A 89 -9.09 13.87 1.57
CA GLY A 89 -10.36 13.94 0.83
C GLY A 89 -10.98 12.57 0.59
N ALA A 90 -10.17 11.57 0.26
CA ALA A 90 -10.60 10.19 0.05
C ALA A 90 -11.11 9.55 1.36
N LEU A 91 -10.35 9.67 2.45
CA LEU A 91 -10.76 9.22 3.78
C LEU A 91 -12.08 9.86 4.23
N MET A 92 -12.26 11.17 3.95
CA MET A 92 -13.50 11.87 4.31
C MET A 92 -14.75 11.25 3.66
N VAL A 93 -14.64 10.78 2.41
CA VAL A 93 -15.76 10.13 1.72
C VAL A 93 -16.13 8.81 2.41
N GLY A 94 -15.15 7.95 2.69
CA GLY A 94 -15.38 6.68 3.39
C GLY A 94 -15.94 6.89 4.79
N VAL A 95 -15.33 7.76 5.57
CA VAL A 95 -15.77 8.07 6.95
C VAL A 95 -17.16 8.67 6.98
N ALA A 96 -17.51 9.59 6.06
CA ALA A 96 -18.85 10.16 5.99
C ALA A 96 -19.90 9.09 5.63
N SER A 97 -19.60 8.23 4.67
CA SER A 97 -20.46 7.12 4.27
C SER A 97 -20.68 6.12 5.42
N ALA A 98 -19.61 5.73 6.09
CA ALA A 98 -19.67 4.83 7.24
C ALA A 98 -20.51 5.42 8.41
N LYS A 99 -20.33 6.71 8.72
CA LYS A 99 -21.13 7.42 9.73
C LYS A 99 -22.60 7.44 9.36
N ALA A 100 -22.94 7.74 8.10
CA ALA A 100 -24.31 7.76 7.65
C ALA A 100 -24.97 6.37 7.75
N LEU A 101 -24.28 5.31 7.35
CA LEU A 101 -24.76 3.93 7.47
C LEU A 101 -24.94 3.53 8.94
N ALA A 102 -23.93 3.72 9.78
CA ALA A 102 -23.98 3.37 11.19
C ALA A 102 -25.13 4.08 11.90
N LEU A 103 -25.31 5.39 11.63
CA LEU A 103 -26.41 6.17 12.21
C LEU A 103 -27.77 5.66 11.74
N SER A 104 -27.94 5.39 10.44
CA SER A 104 -29.24 4.97 9.86
C SER A 104 -29.65 3.57 10.32
N LEU A 105 -28.70 2.69 10.58
CA LEU A 105 -28.91 1.31 11.00
C LEU A 105 -28.87 1.13 12.53
N GLY A 106 -28.44 2.15 13.27
CA GLY A 106 -28.26 2.07 14.72
C GLY A 106 -27.10 1.15 15.14
N LEU A 107 -26.07 1.04 14.30
CA LEU A 107 -24.96 0.13 14.48
C LEU A 107 -23.72 0.83 15.07
N PRO A 108 -22.85 0.12 15.80
CA PRO A 108 -21.56 0.62 16.22
C PRO A 108 -20.66 0.92 15.02
N LEU A 109 -19.83 1.98 15.14
CA LEU A 109 -18.86 2.40 14.13
C LEU A 109 -17.45 2.29 14.69
N TYR A 110 -16.58 1.62 13.95
CA TYR A 110 -15.17 1.42 14.31
C TYR A 110 -14.24 2.13 13.33
N GLY A 111 -13.41 3.04 13.83
CA GLY A 111 -12.31 3.63 13.05
C GLY A 111 -11.10 2.71 13.06
N VAL A 112 -10.61 2.32 11.89
CA VAL A 112 -9.48 1.40 11.73
C VAL A 112 -8.26 2.13 11.16
N ASN A 113 -7.08 1.79 11.64
CA ASN A 113 -5.84 2.28 11.06
C ASN A 113 -5.51 1.49 9.79
N HIS A 114 -5.25 2.20 8.68
CA HIS A 114 -4.96 1.61 7.37
C HIS A 114 -3.77 0.63 7.40
N LEU A 115 -2.68 0.98 8.10
CA LEU A 115 -1.50 0.11 8.16
C LEU A 115 -1.75 -1.13 9.02
N ALA A 116 -2.54 -1.00 10.08
CA ALA A 116 -2.96 -2.13 10.90
C ALA A 116 -3.86 -3.09 10.10
N SER A 117 -4.75 -2.56 9.24
CA SER A 117 -5.62 -3.40 8.40
C SER A 117 -4.83 -4.23 7.39
N HIS A 118 -3.73 -3.68 6.83
CA HIS A 118 -2.83 -4.45 5.98
C HIS A 118 -2.19 -5.64 6.70
N VAL A 119 -1.86 -5.51 7.98
CA VAL A 119 -1.33 -6.63 8.78
C VAL A 119 -2.45 -7.60 9.16
N ALA A 120 -3.64 -7.09 9.48
CA ALA A 120 -4.77 -7.89 9.91
C ALA A 120 -5.31 -8.83 8.81
N VAL A 121 -5.09 -8.51 7.53
CA VAL A 121 -5.52 -9.38 6.42
C VAL A 121 -4.88 -10.77 6.48
N ASP A 122 -3.66 -10.88 6.99
CA ASP A 122 -2.96 -12.15 7.18
C ASP A 122 -3.73 -13.11 8.12
N ILE A 123 -4.45 -12.55 9.10
CA ILE A 123 -5.29 -13.36 10.03
C ILE A 123 -6.43 -14.03 9.26
N VAL A 124 -7.00 -13.33 8.29
CA VAL A 124 -8.11 -13.85 7.48
C VAL A 124 -7.62 -14.95 6.52
N GLU A 125 -6.42 -14.82 5.98
CA GLU A 125 -5.85 -15.75 5.00
C GLU A 125 -5.15 -16.96 5.65
N HIS A 126 -4.43 -16.73 6.75
CA HIS A 126 -3.47 -17.69 7.31
C HIS A 126 -3.75 -18.05 8.76
N GLY A 127 -4.72 -17.40 9.41
CA GLY A 127 -5.04 -17.59 10.82
C GLY A 127 -4.23 -16.67 11.75
N PRO A 128 -4.24 -16.95 13.06
CA PRO A 128 -3.64 -16.05 14.06
C PRO A 128 -2.16 -15.76 13.78
N LEU A 129 -1.79 -14.48 13.89
CA LEU A 129 -0.40 -14.05 13.77
C LEU A 129 0.43 -14.54 14.96
N PRO A 130 1.73 -14.87 14.76
CA PRO A 130 2.67 -15.02 15.86
C PRO A 130 2.77 -13.72 16.68
N GLU A 131 2.91 -13.86 18.01
CA GLU A 131 3.08 -12.71 18.91
C GLU A 131 4.46 -12.70 19.55
N PRO A 132 5.25 -11.66 19.38
CA PRO A 132 5.03 -10.49 18.52
C PRO A 132 5.31 -10.78 17.04
N THR A 133 4.64 -10.04 16.13
CA THR A 133 4.91 -10.06 14.69
C THR A 133 5.67 -8.81 14.27
N MET A 134 6.63 -8.97 13.36
CA MET A 134 7.25 -7.87 12.61
C MET A 134 6.64 -7.80 11.22
N ALA A 135 6.03 -6.66 10.86
CA ALA A 135 5.46 -6.44 9.54
C ALA A 135 6.30 -5.44 8.74
N LEU A 136 6.65 -5.83 7.51
CA LEU A 136 7.21 -4.93 6.49
C LEU A 136 6.11 -4.63 5.48
N LEU A 137 5.58 -3.42 5.51
CA LEU A 137 4.60 -2.93 4.54
C LEU A 137 5.31 -2.19 3.41
N VAL A 138 5.10 -2.64 2.17
CA VAL A 138 5.69 -2.05 0.96
C VAL A 138 4.61 -1.87 -0.10
N SER A 139 4.31 -0.63 -0.45
CA SER A 139 3.30 -0.28 -1.44
C SER A 139 3.71 0.95 -2.26
N GLY A 140 2.79 1.43 -3.10
CA GLY A 140 2.94 2.70 -3.84
C GLY A 140 3.04 3.92 -2.92
N GLY A 141 2.32 3.91 -1.79
CA GLY A 141 2.27 5.05 -0.86
C GLY A 141 3.05 4.83 0.45
N HIS A 142 3.37 3.59 0.81
CA HIS A 142 3.94 3.25 2.11
C HIS A 142 5.17 2.35 1.98
N SER A 143 6.18 2.61 2.81
CA SER A 143 7.28 1.69 3.09
C SER A 143 7.57 1.82 4.57
N SER A 144 7.11 0.86 5.38
CA SER A 144 7.11 0.96 6.84
C SER A 144 7.44 -0.38 7.49
N LEU A 145 8.14 -0.31 8.63
CA LEU A 145 8.35 -1.42 9.54
C LEU A 145 7.48 -1.21 10.79
N LEU A 146 6.68 -2.21 11.12
CA LEU A 146 5.78 -2.20 12.25
C LEU A 146 6.09 -3.37 13.18
N LEU A 147 6.24 -3.09 14.46
CA LEU A 147 6.18 -4.11 15.50
C LEU A 147 4.73 -4.27 15.95
N VAL A 148 4.21 -5.47 15.90
CA VAL A 148 2.81 -5.80 16.16
C VAL A 148 2.75 -6.83 17.30
N PRO A 149 2.80 -6.38 18.56
CA PRO A 149 2.52 -7.24 19.70
C PRO A 149 1.08 -7.77 19.71
N ASP A 150 0.12 -6.92 19.32
CA ASP A 150 -1.30 -7.24 19.18
C ASP A 150 -1.91 -6.36 18.07
N VAL A 151 -2.41 -6.98 17.02
CA VAL A 151 -2.93 -6.26 15.84
C VAL A 151 -4.18 -5.42 16.15
N THR A 152 -4.92 -5.76 17.22
CA THR A 152 -6.15 -5.08 17.62
C THR A 152 -5.90 -3.86 18.50
N SER A 153 -4.82 -3.84 19.27
CA SER A 153 -4.59 -2.84 20.32
C SER A 153 -3.19 -2.23 20.33
N ASP A 154 -2.18 -2.90 19.76
CA ASP A 154 -0.78 -2.46 19.89
C ASP A 154 0.00 -2.66 18.58
N VAL A 155 -0.08 -1.67 17.70
CA VAL A 155 0.70 -1.59 16.45
C VAL A 155 1.67 -0.42 16.53
N ARG A 156 2.97 -0.71 16.62
CA ARG A 156 4.03 0.27 16.86
C ARG A 156 4.85 0.49 15.59
N PRO A 157 4.82 1.68 14.97
CA PRO A 157 5.74 2.00 13.89
C PRO A 157 7.18 2.07 14.44
N LEU A 158 8.10 1.30 13.84
CA LEU A 158 9.53 1.36 14.12
C LEU A 158 10.24 2.33 13.20
N GLY A 159 9.83 2.40 11.94
CA GLY A 159 10.36 3.29 10.94
C GLY A 159 9.52 3.30 9.67
N SER A 160 9.71 4.32 8.87
CA SER A 160 9.00 4.51 7.61
C SER A 160 9.86 5.23 6.59
N THR A 161 9.41 5.32 5.35
CA THR A 161 10.09 6.17 4.38
C THR A 161 10.03 7.63 4.79
N ILE A 162 11.16 8.34 4.66
CA ILE A 162 11.25 9.79 4.93
C ILE A 162 11.04 10.63 3.67
N ASP A 163 10.93 9.98 2.51
CA ASP A 163 10.72 10.61 1.22
C ASP A 163 9.82 9.72 0.33
N ASP A 164 10.25 9.35 -0.88
CA ASP A 164 9.49 8.46 -1.76
C ASP A 164 9.29 7.08 -1.11
N ALA A 165 8.10 6.49 -1.22
CA ALA A 165 7.88 5.08 -0.94
C ALA A 165 8.58 4.20 -2.00
N ALA A 166 8.82 2.93 -1.69
CA ALA A 166 9.47 2.00 -2.62
C ALA A 166 8.69 1.90 -3.94
N GLY A 167 7.37 1.66 -3.89
CA GLY A 167 6.54 1.58 -5.09
C GLY A 167 6.51 2.89 -5.89
N GLU A 168 6.47 4.04 -5.22
CA GLU A 168 6.58 5.35 -5.86
C GLU A 168 7.93 5.52 -6.59
N ALA A 169 9.02 5.02 -5.99
CA ALA A 169 10.33 5.01 -6.65
C ALA A 169 10.34 4.11 -7.90
N PHE A 170 9.66 2.94 -7.85
CA PHE A 170 9.47 2.08 -9.02
C PHE A 170 8.71 2.80 -10.13
N ASP A 171 7.61 3.49 -9.83
CA ASP A 171 6.84 4.25 -10.82
C ASP A 171 7.66 5.37 -11.47
N LYS A 172 8.43 6.11 -10.66
CA LYS A 172 9.30 7.19 -11.14
C LYS A 172 10.44 6.68 -12.02
N VAL A 173 11.06 5.55 -11.64
CA VAL A 173 12.14 4.93 -12.43
C VAL A 173 11.60 4.29 -13.70
N ALA A 174 10.44 3.64 -13.65
CA ALA A 174 9.76 3.13 -14.86
C ALA A 174 9.58 4.22 -15.90
N ARG A 175 9.09 5.40 -15.47
CA ARG A 175 8.95 6.56 -16.36
C ARG A 175 10.29 7.01 -16.98
N VAL A 176 11.39 7.02 -16.21
CA VAL A 176 12.73 7.35 -16.72
C VAL A 176 13.19 6.36 -17.79
N LEU A 177 12.83 5.09 -17.61
CA LEU A 177 13.15 4.00 -18.53
C LEU A 177 12.20 3.90 -19.74
N GLY A 178 11.11 4.69 -19.76
CA GLY A 178 10.08 4.62 -20.80
C GLY A 178 9.13 3.45 -20.67
N LEU A 179 9.01 2.88 -19.46
CA LEU A 179 8.07 1.78 -19.15
C LEU A 179 6.70 2.33 -18.74
N PRO A 180 5.62 1.55 -18.94
CA PRO A 180 4.26 1.98 -18.59
C PRO A 180 4.03 2.12 -17.07
N PHE A 181 2.91 2.76 -16.70
CA PHE A 181 2.36 2.80 -15.37
C PHE A 181 1.30 1.67 -15.18
N PRO A 182 1.21 1.04 -13.99
CA PRO A 182 2.08 1.17 -12.82
C PRO A 182 3.48 0.57 -13.05
N GLY A 183 4.52 1.23 -12.53
CA GLY A 183 5.92 0.92 -12.86
C GLY A 183 6.43 -0.39 -12.27
N GLY A 184 5.98 -0.77 -11.07
CA GLY A 184 6.47 -1.94 -10.35
C GLY A 184 6.45 -3.22 -11.19
N PRO A 185 5.29 -3.67 -11.73
CA PRO A 185 5.21 -4.87 -12.53
C PRO A 185 6.04 -4.84 -13.82
N HIS A 186 6.22 -3.66 -14.39
CA HIS A 186 7.01 -3.49 -15.62
C HIS A 186 8.51 -3.54 -15.36
N ILE A 187 8.98 -2.94 -14.26
CA ILE A 187 10.39 -3.05 -13.83
C ILE A 187 10.71 -4.49 -13.45
N ASP A 188 9.86 -5.15 -12.64
CA ASP A 188 10.07 -6.56 -12.25
C ASP A 188 10.19 -7.47 -13.48
N ARG A 189 9.31 -7.30 -14.46
CA ARG A 189 9.37 -8.05 -15.71
C ARG A 189 10.66 -7.79 -16.49
N ALA A 190 11.06 -6.53 -16.64
CA ALA A 190 12.28 -6.17 -17.34
C ALA A 190 13.53 -6.68 -16.60
N ALA A 191 13.53 -6.64 -15.28
CA ALA A 191 14.64 -7.08 -14.44
C ALA A 191 14.94 -8.59 -14.58
N ARG A 192 13.95 -9.42 -14.89
CA ARG A 192 14.12 -10.87 -15.06
C ARG A 192 15.10 -11.24 -16.17
N ASP A 193 15.16 -10.41 -17.21
CA ASP A 193 16.05 -10.61 -18.35
C ASP A 193 17.38 -9.83 -18.23
N GLY A 194 17.54 -9.08 -17.11
CA GLY A 194 18.69 -8.22 -16.86
C GLY A 194 19.71 -8.82 -15.90
N GLN A 195 20.88 -8.17 -15.85
CA GLN A 195 21.94 -8.47 -14.91
C GLN A 195 22.20 -7.28 -13.98
N ILE A 196 22.62 -7.57 -12.75
CA ILE A 196 23.00 -6.54 -11.78
C ILE A 196 24.42 -6.07 -12.11
N THR A 197 24.51 -5.03 -12.94
CA THR A 197 25.79 -4.50 -13.46
C THR A 197 26.11 -3.10 -12.96
N ILE A 198 25.12 -2.41 -12.36
CA ILE A 198 25.25 -1.02 -11.92
C ILE A 198 25.09 -0.96 -10.40
N ASP A 199 26.11 -0.47 -9.71
CA ASP A 199 26.06 -0.29 -8.25
C ASP A 199 25.34 1.02 -7.89
N PHE A 200 24.02 0.93 -7.77
CA PHE A 200 23.21 2.07 -7.31
C PHE A 200 23.26 2.23 -5.78
N PRO A 201 23.12 3.46 -5.26
CA PRO A 201 23.23 3.72 -3.82
C PRO A 201 22.10 3.08 -3.02
N ARG A 202 22.40 2.64 -1.80
CA ARG A 202 21.46 2.14 -0.79
C ARG A 202 21.21 3.24 0.24
N GLY A 203 20.02 3.86 0.18
CA GLY A 203 19.66 4.97 1.07
C GLY A 203 19.65 4.57 2.55
N LEU A 204 20.15 5.44 3.42
CA LEU A 204 20.12 5.30 4.87
C LEU A 204 20.75 4.00 5.42
N THR A 205 21.80 3.48 4.76
CA THR A 205 22.51 2.25 5.19
C THR A 205 23.93 2.53 5.69
N ALA A 206 24.44 3.77 5.57
CA ALA A 206 25.73 4.15 6.07
C ALA A 206 25.74 4.32 7.60
N GLY A 207 26.90 4.16 8.25
CA GLY A 207 27.01 4.12 9.71
C GLY A 207 26.33 5.28 10.45
N ARG A 208 26.52 6.54 10.00
CA ARG A 208 25.86 7.71 10.61
C ARG A 208 24.36 7.75 10.43
N ASP A 209 23.87 7.24 9.29
CA ASP A 209 22.45 7.18 9.00
C ASP A 209 21.79 6.11 9.86
N MET A 210 22.46 4.98 10.08
CA MET A 210 21.99 3.89 10.94
C MET A 210 21.83 4.30 12.41
N GLU A 211 22.56 5.32 12.90
CA GLU A 211 22.37 5.85 14.25
C GLU A 211 21.02 6.57 14.42
N ARG A 212 20.54 7.25 13.38
CA ARG A 212 19.34 8.11 13.43
C ARG A 212 18.13 7.51 12.73
N HIS A 213 18.38 6.75 11.67
CA HIS A 213 17.37 6.23 10.73
C HIS A 213 17.49 4.71 10.59
N ARG A 214 17.73 4.01 11.72
CA ARG A 214 17.99 2.57 11.71
C ARG A 214 16.94 1.79 10.91
N PHE A 215 15.68 2.13 11.10
CA PHE A 215 14.54 1.46 10.49
C PHE A 215 13.80 2.30 9.44
N ASP A 216 14.25 3.56 9.22
CA ASP A 216 13.66 4.41 8.19
C ASP A 216 14.19 4.07 6.81
N PHE A 217 13.41 4.37 5.78
CA PHE A 217 13.75 4.18 4.38
C PHE A 217 13.91 5.52 3.65
N SER A 218 14.66 5.52 2.54
CA SER A 218 14.76 6.64 1.61
C SER A 218 15.07 6.11 0.21
N PHE A 219 14.25 6.48 -0.77
CA PHE A 219 14.37 6.02 -2.15
C PHE A 219 14.50 7.17 -3.17
N SER A 220 14.28 8.43 -2.78
CA SER A 220 14.41 9.59 -3.68
C SER A 220 15.84 9.79 -4.19
N GLY A 221 16.84 9.51 -3.35
CA GLY A 221 18.24 9.52 -3.74
C GLY A 221 18.58 8.44 -4.77
N LEU A 222 18.05 7.25 -4.61
CA LEU A 222 18.21 6.13 -5.54
C LEU A 222 17.59 6.47 -6.91
N LYS A 223 16.34 6.95 -6.93
CA LYS A 223 15.69 7.44 -8.18
C LYS A 223 16.54 8.48 -8.89
N THR A 224 17.12 9.43 -8.14
CA THR A 224 17.96 10.48 -8.70
C THR A 224 19.24 9.91 -9.30
N ALA A 225 19.85 8.91 -8.66
CA ALA A 225 21.03 8.21 -9.17
C ALA A 225 20.75 7.50 -10.50
N VAL A 226 19.63 6.77 -10.58
CA VAL A 226 19.18 6.13 -11.83
C VAL A 226 18.96 7.16 -12.93
N THR A 227 18.26 8.25 -12.62
CA THR A 227 18.00 9.32 -13.60
C THR A 227 19.29 9.91 -14.14
N ARG A 228 20.25 10.22 -13.27
CA ARG A 228 21.56 10.76 -13.68
C ARG A 228 22.34 9.78 -14.55
N TRP A 229 22.34 8.51 -14.17
CA TRP A 229 23.02 7.46 -14.94
C TRP A 229 22.42 7.32 -16.34
N VAL A 230 21.09 7.22 -16.46
CA VAL A 230 20.40 7.14 -17.75
C VAL A 230 20.64 8.37 -18.61
N THR A 231 20.64 9.57 -18.02
CA THR A 231 20.93 10.82 -18.74
C THR A 231 22.35 10.81 -19.29
N ALA A 232 23.34 10.44 -18.49
CA ALA A 232 24.76 10.37 -18.91
C ALA A 232 24.96 9.37 -20.06
N GLU A 233 24.31 8.22 -20.03
CA GLU A 233 24.38 7.25 -21.12
C GLU A 233 23.80 7.80 -22.42
N ARG A 234 22.62 8.47 -22.35
CA ARG A 234 21.99 9.11 -23.48
C ARG A 234 22.85 10.24 -24.10
N GLU A 235 23.44 11.09 -23.25
CA GLU A 235 24.33 12.17 -23.69
C GLU A 235 25.62 11.64 -24.34
N ALA A 236 26.09 10.48 -23.89
CA ALA A 236 27.21 9.79 -24.50
C ALA A 236 26.86 9.00 -25.78
N GLY A 237 25.59 9.06 -26.22
CA GLY A 237 25.11 8.35 -27.41
C GLY A 237 25.06 6.83 -27.25
N ARG A 238 25.07 6.31 -26.01
CA ARG A 238 24.97 4.87 -25.72
C ARG A 238 23.50 4.46 -25.53
N GLY A 239 23.20 3.24 -25.96
CA GLY A 239 21.88 2.64 -25.71
C GLY A 239 21.67 2.36 -24.23
N ILE A 240 20.43 2.49 -23.76
CA ILE A 240 20.09 2.18 -22.37
C ILE A 240 19.78 0.69 -22.27
N PRO A 241 20.55 -0.11 -21.52
CA PRO A 241 20.24 -1.52 -21.24
C PRO A 241 19.13 -1.57 -20.18
N VAL A 242 17.87 -1.39 -20.61
CA VAL A 242 16.70 -1.24 -19.71
C VAL A 242 16.61 -2.40 -18.74
N ALA A 243 16.86 -3.63 -19.19
CA ALA A 243 16.83 -4.84 -18.36
C ALA A 243 17.85 -4.78 -17.21
N ASP A 244 19.12 -4.41 -17.51
CA ASP A 244 20.18 -4.34 -16.51
C ASP A 244 19.96 -3.18 -15.52
N VAL A 245 19.47 -2.03 -16.01
CA VAL A 245 19.11 -0.90 -15.14
C VAL A 245 17.97 -1.29 -14.21
N ALA A 246 16.94 -1.98 -14.72
CA ALA A 246 15.82 -2.45 -13.94
C ALA A 246 16.27 -3.47 -12.87
N ALA A 247 17.11 -4.44 -13.24
CA ALA A 247 17.64 -5.45 -12.32
C ALA A 247 18.51 -4.80 -11.22
N SER A 248 19.41 -3.88 -11.59
CA SER A 248 20.29 -3.19 -10.64
C SER A 248 19.51 -2.25 -9.70
N PHE A 249 18.46 -1.59 -10.20
CA PHE A 249 17.57 -0.76 -9.38
C PHE A 249 16.76 -1.60 -8.40
N GLN A 250 16.13 -2.67 -8.88
CA GLN A 250 15.32 -3.58 -8.05
C GLN A 250 16.16 -4.20 -6.94
N GLU A 251 17.38 -4.65 -7.26
CA GLU A 251 18.33 -5.15 -6.27
C GLU A 251 18.65 -4.10 -5.20
N ALA A 252 18.90 -2.85 -5.58
CA ALA A 252 19.20 -1.80 -4.62
C ALA A 252 18.03 -1.52 -3.65
N VAL A 253 16.78 -1.58 -4.12
CA VAL A 253 15.59 -1.42 -3.28
C VAL A 253 15.42 -2.63 -2.35
N THR A 254 15.45 -3.84 -2.90
CA THR A 254 15.22 -5.07 -2.13
C THR A 254 16.30 -5.31 -1.08
N ASP A 255 17.56 -4.98 -1.38
CA ASP A 255 18.67 -5.05 -0.42
C ASP A 255 18.42 -4.15 0.82
N VAL A 256 18.00 -2.89 0.60
CA VAL A 256 17.67 -1.97 1.71
C VAL A 256 16.49 -2.48 2.55
N LEU A 257 15.41 -2.89 1.89
CA LEU A 257 14.22 -3.41 2.56
C LEU A 257 14.54 -4.65 3.39
N THR A 258 15.26 -5.61 2.81
CA THR A 258 15.61 -6.87 3.46
C THR A 258 16.55 -6.66 4.65
N ARG A 259 17.64 -5.87 4.50
CA ARG A 259 18.58 -5.61 5.58
C ARG A 259 17.91 -4.97 6.78
N LYS A 260 17.08 -3.93 6.57
CA LYS A 260 16.40 -3.23 7.65
C LYS A 260 15.30 -4.08 8.31
N ALA A 261 14.56 -4.88 7.52
CA ALA A 261 13.59 -5.82 8.06
C ALA A 261 14.25 -6.90 8.95
N ILE A 262 15.36 -7.50 8.49
CA ILE A 262 16.10 -8.50 9.27
C ILE A 262 16.71 -7.85 10.54
N ASP A 263 17.21 -6.61 10.44
CA ASP A 263 17.74 -5.89 11.61
C ASP A 263 16.63 -5.56 12.63
N ALA A 264 15.41 -5.27 12.16
CA ALA A 264 14.26 -5.04 13.03
C ALA A 264 13.75 -6.30 13.76
N CYS A 265 14.03 -7.48 13.22
CA CYS A 265 13.70 -8.78 13.86
C CYS A 265 14.70 -9.20 14.94
N ARG A 266 15.80 -8.48 15.15
CA ARG A 266 16.88 -8.78 16.11
C ARG A 266 16.80 -7.90 17.36
#